data_e50e821fa9f6364902e5c55d1ee710d2
#
_entry.id   e50e821fa9f6364902e5c55d1ee710d2
#
_cell.length_a   1.000
_cell.length_b   1.000
_cell.length_c   1.000
_cell.angle_alpha   90.00
_cell.angle_beta   90.00
_cell.angle_gamma   90.00
#
_symmetry.space_group_name_H-M   'P 1'
#
loop_
_entity.id
_entity.type
_entity.pdbx_description
1 polymer ?
#
loop_
_entity_poly.entity_id
_entity_poly.type
_entity_poly.pdbx_seq_one_letter_code
_entity_poly.pdbx_strand_id
1 'polypeptide(L)'
;KKYVSFEYCNTDGKKSAPMVEPLAIHYKWYAWYLFAYSDDKKQYRTYKIARMRNLKEMDRVSNIDHGDIKKLMKESEQAYYRTSIPIEVQFANEETALMEEYFPDCPIEQISEDTKRMFIDVPAKERLWKALLLSFGNKVKVIGPEEYRKELIQTAQNFLSNYDIQLS
;
A
#
# COMPACT_ATOMS: atom_id res chain seq x y z
N LYS A 1 21.42 -10.64 17.31
CA LYS A 1 20.72 -10.39 16.02
C LYS A 1 21.77 -9.90 15.03
N LYS A 2 21.80 -10.45 13.79
CA LYS A 2 22.75 -10.03 12.77
C LYS A 2 22.10 -9.02 11.83
N TYR A 3 22.91 -8.13 11.27
CA TYR A 3 22.51 -7.25 10.21
C TYR A 3 22.34 -8.02 8.89
N VAL A 4 21.50 -7.50 8.01
CA VAL A 4 21.36 -7.97 6.63
C VAL A 4 21.58 -6.81 5.67
N SER A 5 22.14 -7.09 4.50
CA SER A 5 22.21 -6.16 3.38
C SER A 5 21.51 -6.74 2.18
N PHE A 6 20.94 -5.88 1.33
CA PHE A 6 20.27 -6.30 0.10
C PHE A 6 20.20 -5.14 -0.87
N GLU A 7 20.07 -5.44 -2.15
CA GLU A 7 19.71 -4.46 -3.16
C GLU A 7 18.21 -4.21 -3.11
N TYR A 8 17.79 -2.95 -3.22
CA TYR A 8 16.40 -2.54 -3.15
C TYR A 8 16.06 -1.51 -4.20
N CYS A 9 14.97 -1.74 -4.92
CA CYS A 9 14.41 -0.77 -5.86
C CYS A 9 13.05 -0.28 -5.33
N ASN A 10 12.92 1.02 -5.09
CA ASN A 10 11.65 1.61 -4.64
C ASN A 10 10.65 1.79 -5.80
N THR A 11 9.44 2.29 -5.51
CA THR A 11 8.39 2.55 -6.50
C THR A 11 8.76 3.58 -7.56
N ASP A 12 9.69 4.48 -7.24
CA ASP A 12 10.16 5.55 -8.14
C ASP A 12 11.36 5.08 -8.99
N GLY A 13 11.70 3.78 -8.93
CA GLY A 13 12.84 3.20 -9.66
C GLY A 13 14.20 3.49 -9.03
N LYS A 14 14.26 4.17 -7.88
CA LYS A 14 15.52 4.48 -7.21
C LYS A 14 16.10 3.23 -6.57
N LYS A 15 17.33 2.90 -6.95
CA LYS A 15 18.10 1.78 -6.40
C LYS A 15 18.89 2.20 -5.16
N SER A 16 19.01 1.28 -4.21
CA SER A 16 19.81 1.43 -2.99
C SER A 16 20.28 0.07 -2.50
N ALA A 17 21.31 0.04 -1.66
CA ALA A 17 21.80 -1.15 -1.01
C ALA A 17 21.86 -0.95 0.53
N PRO A 18 20.70 -0.94 1.20
CA PRO A 18 20.65 -0.73 2.64
C PRO A 18 21.28 -1.91 3.39
N MET A 19 21.92 -1.60 4.53
CA MET A 19 22.29 -2.52 5.57
C MET A 19 21.45 -2.21 6.81
N VAL A 20 20.68 -3.19 7.28
CA VAL A 20 19.69 -2.98 8.33
C VAL A 20 19.68 -4.11 9.35
N GLU A 21 19.24 -3.83 10.56
CA GLU A 21 18.87 -4.84 11.53
C GLU A 21 17.43 -5.30 11.27
N PRO A 22 17.20 -6.58 10.92
CA PRO A 22 15.86 -7.12 10.72
C PRO A 22 15.15 -7.28 12.06
N LEU A 23 13.94 -6.75 12.20
CA LEU A 23 13.18 -6.78 13.45
C LEU A 23 11.94 -7.68 13.36
N ALA A 24 11.16 -7.56 12.31
CA ALA A 24 9.97 -8.35 12.10
C ALA A 24 9.62 -8.52 10.61
N ILE A 25 8.91 -9.59 10.30
CA ILE A 25 8.28 -9.82 9.00
C ILE A 25 6.77 -9.83 9.22
N HIS A 26 6.03 -9.11 8.37
CA HIS A 26 4.59 -9.09 8.43
C HIS A 26 3.97 -9.09 7.03
N TYR A 27 2.76 -9.63 6.93
CA TYR A 27 1.95 -9.64 5.72
C TYR A 27 0.93 -8.53 5.76
N LYS A 28 0.89 -7.69 4.74
CA LYS A 28 -0.10 -6.62 4.58
C LYS A 28 -0.23 -6.22 3.11
N TRP A 29 -1.40 -5.79 2.67
CA TRP A 29 -1.61 -5.30 1.31
C TRP A 29 -1.10 -6.28 0.23
N TYR A 30 -1.47 -7.56 0.39
CA TYR A 30 -1.09 -8.65 -0.53
C TYR A 30 0.42 -8.82 -0.70
N ALA A 31 1.21 -8.42 0.29
CA ALA A 31 2.66 -8.53 0.23
C ALA A 31 3.30 -8.77 1.60
N TRP A 32 4.47 -9.40 1.57
CA TRP A 32 5.35 -9.51 2.72
C TRP A 32 6.27 -8.31 2.83
N TYR A 33 6.42 -7.83 4.05
CA TYR A 33 7.27 -6.70 4.39
C TYR A 33 8.24 -7.06 5.50
N LEU A 34 9.46 -6.55 5.37
CA LEU A 34 10.47 -6.54 6.43
C LEU A 34 10.41 -5.20 7.16
N PHE A 35 10.12 -5.21 8.44
CA PHE A 35 10.32 -4.08 9.34
C PHE A 35 11.74 -4.16 9.91
N ALA A 36 12.53 -3.11 9.76
CA ALA A 36 13.94 -3.09 10.08
C ALA A 36 14.40 -1.73 10.61
N TYR A 37 15.50 -1.73 11.37
CA TYR A 37 16.18 -0.52 11.79
C TYR A 37 17.40 -0.25 10.93
N SER A 38 17.48 0.95 10.36
CA SER A 38 18.63 1.44 9.60
C SER A 38 19.54 2.25 10.51
N ASP A 39 20.69 1.69 10.86
CA ASP A 39 21.65 2.33 11.74
C ASP A 39 22.25 3.61 11.11
N ASP A 40 22.52 3.58 9.80
CA ASP A 40 23.05 4.72 9.06
C ASP A 40 22.08 5.93 9.07
N LYS A 41 20.78 5.66 9.08
CA LYS A 41 19.74 6.71 9.02
C LYS A 41 19.08 6.95 10.38
N LYS A 42 19.41 6.14 11.39
CA LYS A 42 18.81 6.18 12.73
C LYS A 42 17.26 6.15 12.67
N GLN A 43 16.69 5.29 11.79
CA GLN A 43 15.26 5.24 11.51
C GLN A 43 14.77 3.82 11.33
N TYR A 44 13.54 3.55 11.75
CA TYR A 44 12.80 2.36 11.36
C TYR A 44 12.29 2.50 9.94
N ARG A 45 12.35 1.40 9.19
CA ARG A 45 11.93 1.36 7.79
C ARG A 45 11.24 0.05 7.47
N THR A 46 10.27 0.13 6.58
CA THR A 46 9.57 -1.03 6.05
C THR A 46 9.99 -1.25 4.59
N TYR A 47 10.40 -2.47 4.27
CA TYR A 47 10.82 -2.88 2.93
C TYR A 47 9.90 -3.97 2.40
N LYS A 48 9.36 -3.81 1.20
CA LYS A 48 8.59 -4.87 0.54
C LYS A 48 9.54 -5.99 0.10
N ILE A 49 9.38 -7.21 0.61
CA ILE A 49 10.32 -8.32 0.39
C ILE A 49 10.46 -8.65 -1.10
N ALA A 50 9.37 -8.60 -1.86
CA ALA A 50 9.38 -8.85 -3.30
C ALA A 50 10.29 -7.89 -4.12
N ARG A 51 10.73 -6.78 -3.53
CA ARG A 51 11.65 -5.80 -4.16
C ARG A 51 13.11 -5.95 -3.70
N MET A 52 13.37 -6.89 -2.80
CA MET A 52 14.71 -7.18 -2.30
C MET A 52 15.41 -8.16 -3.24
N ARG A 53 16.69 -7.94 -3.48
CA ARG A 53 17.56 -8.83 -4.27
C ARG A 53 18.90 -8.99 -3.54
N ASN A 54 19.57 -10.08 -3.81
CA ASN A 54 20.93 -10.33 -3.31
C ASN A 54 21.06 -10.16 -1.78
N LEU A 55 20.07 -10.72 -1.05
CA LEU A 55 20.08 -10.69 0.42
C LEU A 55 21.32 -11.42 0.97
N LYS A 56 22.05 -10.75 1.85
CA LYS A 56 23.24 -11.27 2.52
C LYS A 56 23.17 -11.04 4.02
N GLU A 57 23.46 -12.04 4.80
CA GLU A 57 23.74 -11.89 6.22
C GLU A 57 25.12 -11.26 6.41
N MET A 58 25.23 -10.33 7.33
CA MET A 58 26.47 -9.63 7.66
C MET A 58 27.05 -10.16 8.97
N ASP A 59 28.38 -10.15 9.11
CA ASP A 59 29.04 -10.56 10.37
C ASP A 59 28.86 -9.53 11.50
N ARG A 60 28.19 -8.43 11.23
CA ARG A 60 27.85 -7.40 12.21
C ARG A 60 26.65 -7.82 13.05
N VAL A 61 26.82 -7.79 14.39
CA VAL A 61 25.78 -8.07 15.37
C VAL A 61 25.24 -6.77 15.94
N SER A 62 23.93 -6.69 16.15
CA SER A 62 23.27 -5.59 16.85
C SER A 62 23.10 -5.92 18.33
N ASN A 63 23.40 -4.94 19.17
CA ASN A 63 23.12 -4.95 20.61
C ASN A 63 22.08 -3.88 21.00
N ILE A 64 21.33 -3.35 20.03
CA ILE A 64 20.31 -2.33 20.29
C ILE A 64 19.07 -2.99 20.90
N ASP A 65 18.62 -2.45 22.02
CA ASP A 65 17.31 -2.77 22.56
C ASP A 65 16.26 -1.83 21.92
N HIS A 66 15.36 -2.41 21.14
CA HIS A 66 14.30 -1.67 20.45
C HIS A 66 12.99 -1.61 21.25
N GLY A 67 12.92 -2.30 22.40
CA GLY A 67 11.69 -2.39 23.18
C GLY A 67 10.56 -3.14 22.45
N ASP A 68 9.35 -2.61 22.51
CA ASP A 68 8.16 -3.25 21.89
C ASP A 68 8.11 -3.03 20.38
N ILE A 69 8.52 -4.03 19.62
CA ILE A 69 8.50 -4.01 18.15
C ILE A 69 7.10 -3.84 17.57
N LYS A 70 6.06 -4.43 18.21
CA LYS A 70 4.69 -4.28 17.74
C LYS A 70 4.21 -2.84 17.83
N LYS A 71 4.55 -2.16 18.92
CA LYS A 71 4.26 -0.75 19.12
C LYS A 71 4.95 0.12 18.06
N LEU A 72 6.24 -0.12 17.82
CA LEU A 72 7.03 0.61 16.81
C LEU A 72 6.47 0.40 15.39
N MET A 73 6.06 -0.82 15.05
CA MET A 73 5.40 -1.11 13.78
C MET A 73 4.10 -0.33 13.62
N LYS A 74 3.26 -0.31 14.68
CA LYS A 74 2.00 0.44 14.68
C LYS A 74 2.22 1.95 14.53
N GLU A 75 3.20 2.51 15.22
CA GLU A 75 3.57 3.93 15.10
C GLU A 75 4.08 4.27 13.69
N SER A 76 4.92 3.41 13.10
CA SER A 76 5.41 3.55 11.73
C SER A 76 4.27 3.50 10.72
N GLU A 77 3.30 2.62 10.93
CA GLU A 77 2.11 2.51 10.10
C GLU A 77 1.21 3.74 10.22
N GLN A 78 0.92 4.19 11.43
CA GLN A 78 0.15 5.41 11.66
C GLN A 78 0.80 6.63 10.99
N ALA A 79 2.14 6.72 11.02
CA ALA A 79 2.86 7.78 10.32
C ALA A 79 2.69 7.69 8.80
N TYR A 80 2.60 6.49 8.23
CA TYR A 80 2.34 6.26 6.80
C TYR A 80 0.93 6.71 6.39
N TYR A 81 -0.07 6.47 7.23
CA TYR A 81 -1.45 6.88 7.00
C TYR A 81 -1.77 8.32 7.42
N ARG A 82 -0.84 9.03 8.04
CA ARG A 82 -1.09 10.40 8.53
C ARG A 82 -1.57 11.38 7.44
N THR A 83 -1.23 11.13 6.19
CA THR A 83 -1.63 11.93 5.02
C THR A 83 -2.64 11.22 4.14
N SER A 84 -3.25 10.13 4.62
CA SER A 84 -4.32 9.47 3.87
C SER A 84 -5.57 10.32 3.85
N ILE A 85 -6.31 10.20 2.76
CA ILE A 85 -7.62 10.83 2.60
C ILE A 85 -8.63 9.71 2.35
N PRO A 86 -9.77 9.70 3.03
CA PRO A 86 -10.79 8.72 2.78
C PRO A 86 -11.40 8.93 1.39
N ILE A 87 -11.37 7.89 0.57
CA ILE A 87 -12.04 7.88 -0.74
C ILE A 87 -13.40 7.23 -0.55
N GLU A 88 -14.46 7.97 -0.85
CA GLU A 88 -15.81 7.42 -0.89
C GLU A 88 -16.02 6.65 -2.19
N VAL A 89 -16.40 5.37 -2.05
CA VAL A 89 -16.78 4.51 -3.16
C VAL A 89 -18.18 3.96 -2.96
N GLN A 90 -18.93 3.83 -4.05
CA GLN A 90 -20.23 3.16 -4.10
C GLN A 90 -20.13 1.95 -5.03
N PHE A 91 -20.79 0.86 -4.68
CA PHE A 91 -20.72 -0.40 -5.39
C PHE A 91 -22.00 -1.23 -5.24
N ALA A 92 -22.22 -2.14 -6.20
CA ALA A 92 -23.36 -3.04 -6.17
C ALA A 92 -23.22 -4.10 -5.05
N ASN A 93 -24.33 -4.55 -4.49
CA ASN A 93 -24.35 -5.53 -3.39
C ASN A 93 -23.55 -6.81 -3.70
N GLU A 94 -23.53 -7.25 -4.96
CA GLU A 94 -22.84 -8.45 -5.42
C GLU A 94 -21.30 -8.35 -5.29
N GLU A 95 -20.75 -7.12 -5.27
CA GLU A 95 -19.31 -6.89 -5.15
C GLU A 95 -18.83 -6.83 -3.68
N THR A 96 -19.74 -7.03 -2.71
CA THR A 96 -19.42 -6.88 -1.28
C THR A 96 -18.23 -7.75 -0.86
N ALA A 97 -18.20 -9.02 -1.23
CA ALA A 97 -17.15 -9.94 -0.80
C ALA A 97 -15.76 -9.53 -1.32
N LEU A 98 -15.67 -9.09 -2.59
CA LEU A 98 -14.41 -8.60 -3.17
C LEU A 98 -14.00 -7.25 -2.59
N MET A 99 -14.95 -6.37 -2.28
CA MET A 99 -14.67 -5.10 -1.63
C MET A 99 -14.12 -5.31 -0.21
N GLU A 100 -14.68 -6.24 0.56
CA GLU A 100 -14.15 -6.62 1.88
C GLU A 100 -12.77 -7.28 1.78
N GLU A 101 -12.56 -8.12 0.78
CA GLU A 101 -11.25 -8.74 0.54
C GLU A 101 -10.18 -7.71 0.19
N TYR A 102 -10.49 -6.78 -0.73
CA TYR A 102 -9.52 -5.82 -1.23
C TYR A 102 -9.26 -4.66 -0.27
N PHE A 103 -10.27 -4.30 0.52
CA PHE A 103 -10.22 -3.19 1.46
C PHE A 103 -10.68 -3.64 2.85
N PRO A 104 -9.92 -4.55 3.49
CA PRO A 104 -10.26 -5.04 4.82
C PRO A 104 -10.30 -3.90 5.82
N ASP A 105 -11.08 -4.08 6.86
CA ASP A 105 -11.26 -3.11 7.97
C ASP A 105 -11.96 -1.79 7.59
N CYS A 106 -12.47 -1.65 6.35
CA CYS A 106 -13.26 -0.51 5.93
C CYS A 106 -14.75 -0.78 6.16
N PRO A 107 -15.46 0.00 6.99
CA PRO A 107 -16.89 -0.20 7.23
C PRO A 107 -17.72 -0.05 5.95
N ILE A 108 -18.67 -0.97 5.75
CA ILE A 108 -19.62 -0.95 4.64
C ILE A 108 -20.97 -0.48 5.15
N GLU A 109 -21.60 0.40 4.40
CA GLU A 109 -22.91 0.98 4.70
C GLU A 109 -23.86 0.73 3.52
N GLN A 110 -25.10 0.24 3.80
CA GLN A 110 -26.14 0.11 2.80
C GLN A 110 -26.77 1.48 2.57
N ILE A 111 -26.80 1.96 1.32
CA ILE A 111 -27.38 3.28 0.97
C ILE A 111 -28.65 3.19 0.13
N SER A 112 -28.88 2.08 -0.55
CA SER A 112 -30.12 1.76 -1.24
C SER A 112 -30.34 0.25 -1.28
N GLU A 113 -31.41 -0.22 -1.88
CA GLU A 113 -31.70 -1.66 -2.02
C GLU A 113 -30.56 -2.44 -2.69
N ASP A 114 -29.92 -1.86 -3.73
CA ASP A 114 -28.90 -2.52 -4.55
C ASP A 114 -27.48 -1.96 -4.38
N THR A 115 -27.31 -0.90 -3.57
CA THR A 115 -26.04 -0.15 -3.54
C THR A 115 -25.52 0.01 -2.12
N LYS A 116 -24.23 -0.22 -1.96
CA LYS A 116 -23.47 -0.01 -0.75
C LYS A 116 -22.43 1.10 -0.91
N ARG A 117 -21.95 1.61 0.22
CA ARG A 117 -20.91 2.61 0.33
C ARG A 117 -19.80 2.14 1.26
N MET A 118 -18.57 2.54 0.96
CA MET A 118 -17.38 2.33 1.78
C MET A 118 -16.48 3.55 1.70
N PHE A 119 -15.77 3.84 2.79
CA PHE A 119 -14.67 4.81 2.80
C PHE A 119 -13.35 4.07 2.88
N ILE A 120 -12.48 4.27 1.89
CA ILE A 120 -11.18 3.61 1.79
C ILE A 120 -10.09 4.63 2.12
N ASP A 121 -9.30 4.36 3.16
CA ASP A 121 -8.14 5.19 3.48
C ASP A 121 -6.98 4.87 2.56
N VAL A 122 -6.62 5.83 1.72
CA VAL A 122 -5.55 5.67 0.73
C VAL A 122 -4.37 6.58 1.07
N PRO A 123 -3.20 6.02 1.37
CA PRO A 123 -1.99 6.81 1.53
C PRO A 123 -1.62 7.52 0.22
N ALA A 124 -1.24 8.79 0.30
CA ALA A 124 -1.04 9.69 -0.85
C ALA A 124 -0.10 9.15 -1.96
N LYS A 125 0.82 8.23 -1.62
CA LYS A 125 1.78 7.63 -2.58
C LYS A 125 1.42 6.21 -3.01
N GLU A 126 0.33 5.66 -2.51
CA GLU A 126 -0.06 4.29 -2.88
C GLU A 126 -0.74 4.29 -4.26
N ARG A 127 -0.39 3.28 -5.07
CA ARG A 127 -0.92 3.15 -6.45
C ARG A 127 -1.86 1.96 -6.61
N LEU A 128 -1.82 1.01 -5.69
CA LEU A 128 -2.54 -0.26 -5.81
C LEU A 128 -4.06 -0.06 -5.80
N TRP A 129 -4.57 0.89 -5.03
CA TRP A 129 -6.00 1.17 -4.94
C TRP A 129 -6.65 1.45 -6.30
N LYS A 130 -5.95 2.16 -7.21
CA LYS A 130 -6.45 2.44 -8.56
C LYS A 130 -6.61 1.16 -9.37
N ALA A 131 -5.61 0.28 -9.32
CA ALA A 131 -5.67 -1.00 -10.01
C ALA A 131 -6.82 -1.87 -9.48
N LEU A 132 -6.99 -1.91 -8.16
CA LEU A 132 -8.08 -2.65 -7.52
C LEU A 132 -9.44 -2.07 -7.92
N LEU A 133 -9.65 -0.75 -7.84
CA LEU A 133 -10.93 -0.15 -8.22
C LEU A 133 -11.23 -0.30 -9.72
N LEU A 134 -10.22 -0.18 -10.59
CA LEU A 134 -10.40 -0.39 -12.04
C LEU A 134 -10.75 -1.85 -12.39
N SER A 135 -10.35 -2.82 -11.56
CA SER A 135 -10.68 -4.23 -11.80
C SER A 135 -12.19 -4.55 -11.70
N PHE A 136 -12.95 -3.69 -11.02
CA PHE A 136 -14.41 -3.83 -10.90
C PHE A 136 -15.18 -3.32 -12.14
N GLY A 137 -14.49 -2.70 -13.09
CA GLY A 137 -15.14 -2.13 -14.28
C GLY A 137 -16.17 -1.06 -13.91
N ASN A 138 -17.42 -1.24 -14.33
CA ASN A 138 -18.52 -0.30 -14.09
C ASN A 138 -19.30 -0.54 -12.79
N LYS A 139 -18.92 -1.55 -11.99
CA LYS A 139 -19.65 -1.96 -10.78
C LYS A 139 -19.25 -1.20 -9.52
N VAL A 140 -18.15 -0.45 -9.58
CA VAL A 140 -17.65 0.41 -8.49
C VAL A 140 -17.48 1.83 -9.02
N LYS A 141 -17.94 2.81 -8.25
CA LYS A 141 -17.85 4.23 -8.59
C LYS A 141 -17.18 5.00 -7.46
N VAL A 142 -16.14 5.75 -7.80
CA VAL A 142 -15.54 6.73 -6.88
C VAL A 142 -16.43 7.97 -6.85
N ILE A 143 -16.93 8.33 -5.67
CA ILE A 143 -17.79 9.49 -5.45
C ILE A 143 -16.95 10.72 -5.09
N GLY A 144 -16.01 10.56 -4.22
CA GLY A 144 -15.13 11.65 -3.78
C GLY A 144 -13.89 11.16 -3.05
N PRO A 145 -12.95 12.07 -2.78
CA PRO A 145 -12.87 13.45 -3.23
C PRO A 145 -12.67 13.58 -4.76
N GLU A 146 -13.04 14.75 -5.30
CA GLU A 146 -13.01 15.03 -6.76
C GLU A 146 -11.62 14.80 -7.39
N GLU A 147 -10.56 15.12 -6.69
CA GLU A 147 -9.19 14.93 -7.16
C GLU A 147 -8.87 13.45 -7.40
N TYR A 148 -9.30 12.55 -6.51
CA TYR A 148 -9.09 11.10 -6.66
C TYR A 148 -9.95 10.51 -7.77
N ARG A 149 -11.18 11.02 -7.93
CA ARG A 149 -12.03 10.67 -9.07
C ARG A 149 -11.37 11.05 -10.39
N LYS A 150 -10.85 12.27 -10.51
CA LYS A 150 -10.10 12.73 -11.69
C LYS A 150 -8.86 11.90 -11.94
N GLU A 151 -8.11 11.57 -10.89
CA GLU A 151 -6.91 10.74 -10.99
C GLU A 151 -7.21 9.33 -11.49
N LEU A 152 -8.32 8.71 -11.05
CA LEU A 152 -8.76 7.41 -11.54
C LEU A 152 -9.17 7.48 -13.02
N ILE A 153 -9.98 8.49 -13.41
CA ILE A 153 -10.39 8.73 -14.79
C ILE A 153 -9.15 8.91 -15.69
N GLN A 154 -8.20 9.76 -15.28
CA GLN A 154 -6.98 9.99 -16.05
C GLN A 154 -6.15 8.70 -16.19
N THR A 155 -6.11 7.87 -15.15
CA THR A 155 -5.42 6.57 -15.19
C THR A 155 -6.06 5.64 -16.23
N ALA A 156 -7.40 5.58 -16.27
CA ALA A 156 -8.14 4.79 -17.25
C ALA A 156 -7.94 5.32 -18.69
N GLN A 157 -8.00 6.63 -18.88
CA GLN A 157 -7.74 7.26 -20.18
C GLN A 157 -6.32 7.00 -20.69
N ASN A 158 -5.31 7.14 -19.83
CA ASN A 158 -3.92 6.83 -20.17
C ASN A 158 -3.74 5.35 -20.55
N PHE A 159 -4.46 4.44 -19.89
CA PHE A 159 -4.45 3.03 -20.25
C PHE A 159 -5.04 2.82 -21.65
N LEU A 160 -6.20 3.40 -21.93
CA LEU A 160 -6.88 3.27 -23.22
C LEU A 160 -6.09 3.90 -24.38
N SER A 161 -5.35 4.98 -24.14
CA SER A 161 -4.54 5.63 -25.17
C SER A 161 -3.43 4.74 -25.74
N ASN A 162 -2.99 3.71 -24.98
CA ASN A 162 -2.04 2.71 -25.50
C ASN A 162 -2.61 1.83 -26.63
N TYR A 163 -3.92 1.85 -26.85
CA TYR A 163 -4.64 1.01 -27.81
C TYR A 163 -5.27 1.80 -28.94
N ASP A 164 -4.89 3.07 -29.12
CA ASP A 164 -5.44 3.98 -30.16
C ASP A 164 -6.98 4.11 -30.14
N ILE A 165 -7.60 3.92 -28.98
CA ILE A 165 -9.04 4.06 -28.78
C ILE A 165 -9.35 5.52 -28.51
N GLN A 166 -10.02 6.20 -29.47
CA GLN A 166 -10.64 7.51 -29.21
C GLN A 166 -11.97 7.29 -28.48
N LEU A 167 -12.07 7.80 -27.27
CA LEU A 167 -13.34 7.87 -26.56
C LEU A 167 -14.19 8.97 -27.22
N SER A 168 -15.25 8.56 -27.90
CA SER A 168 -16.28 9.44 -28.47
C SER A 168 -17.17 10.04 -27.38
#